data_a749272fee8db804ea7d724c2dd85cf6
#
_entry.id   a749272fee8db804ea7d724c2dd85cf6
#
_cell.length_a   1.000
_cell.length_b   1.000
_cell.length_c   1.000
_cell.angle_alpha   90.00
_cell.angle_beta   90.00
_cell.angle_gamma   90.00
#
_symmetry.space_group_name_H-M   'P 1'
#
loop_
_entity.id
_entity.type
_entity.pdbx_description
1 polymer ?
#
loop_
_entity_poly.entity_id
_entity_poly.type
_entity_poly.pdbx_seq_one_letter_code
_entity_poly.pdbx_strand_id
1 'polypeptide(L)'
;DRSVSRGLGDVYKRQTNKSMKNLYGLLKDYGLTVQSGYIADTERSYQGNYYYLIPNLSVSGDMASGISSNSVMMINSKGMTQSTPVRDSISTDAFMTTSSNGYAVTEKKQTQGTYILGATSTESVKVKNSKGKKVTKESRLTVYGSNMLIDEQITSSFSSLENLTLFTNSVTACLNNADNVSISPKSLEVSYNTIAHPGPFSILVVFVIPVGLIIGGFIVWFRRRRR
;
A
#
# COMPACT_ATOMS: atom_id res chain seq x y z
N ASP A 1 1.04 -24.23 25.28
CA ASP A 1 1.72 -23.16 24.58
C ASP A 1 2.08 -23.53 23.13
N ARG A 2 1.04 -23.81 22.33
CA ARG A 2 1.17 -24.20 20.91
C ARG A 2 0.40 -23.32 19.94
N SER A 3 -0.12 -22.17 20.41
CA SER A 3 -1.04 -21.34 19.63
C SER A 3 -0.34 -20.23 18.82
N VAL A 4 0.84 -19.78 19.19
CA VAL A 4 1.51 -18.62 18.57
C VAL A 4 2.17 -18.98 17.23
N SER A 5 2.63 -20.21 17.05
CA SER A 5 3.27 -20.67 15.80
C SER A 5 2.27 -21.01 14.68
N ARG A 6 1.00 -21.23 15.00
CA ARG A 6 -0.03 -21.55 13.99
C ARG A 6 -0.55 -20.32 13.22
N GLY A 7 -0.48 -19.12 13.79
CA GLY A 7 -1.05 -17.92 13.17
C GLY A 7 -0.37 -17.51 11.87
N LEU A 8 0.93 -17.38 11.86
CA LEU A 8 1.68 -16.92 10.67
C LEU A 8 1.75 -17.99 9.56
N GLY A 9 1.98 -19.26 9.93
CA GLY A 9 2.02 -20.36 8.96
C GLY A 9 0.66 -20.62 8.31
N ASP A 10 -0.45 -20.38 9.03
CA ASP A 10 -1.80 -20.65 8.55
C ASP A 10 -2.31 -19.51 7.63
N VAL A 11 -1.90 -18.27 7.87
CA VAL A 11 -2.16 -17.14 6.97
C VAL A 11 -1.43 -17.34 5.63
N TYR A 12 -0.18 -17.77 5.65
CA TYR A 12 0.56 -18.10 4.42
C TYR A 12 -0.06 -19.29 3.67
N LYS A 13 -0.49 -20.33 4.38
CA LYS A 13 -1.18 -21.47 3.76
C LYS A 13 -2.54 -21.10 3.17
N ARG A 14 -3.31 -20.23 3.81
CA ARG A 14 -4.61 -19.78 3.29
C ARG A 14 -4.49 -18.94 2.01
N GLN A 15 -3.44 -18.15 1.87
CA GLN A 15 -3.19 -17.36 0.66
C GLN A 15 -2.73 -18.22 -0.54
N THR A 16 -2.19 -19.41 -0.31
CA THR A 16 -1.79 -20.36 -1.36
C THR A 16 -2.82 -21.44 -1.66
N ASN A 17 -3.93 -21.49 -0.93
CA ASN A 17 -4.86 -22.63 -0.94
C ASN A 17 -5.76 -22.66 -2.18
N LYS A 18 -5.96 -23.89 -2.67
CA LYS A 18 -6.94 -24.28 -3.70
C LYS A 18 -8.39 -23.85 -3.38
N SER A 19 -8.68 -23.40 -2.14
CA SER A 19 -10.00 -22.97 -1.69
C SER A 19 -10.49 -21.65 -2.33
N MET A 20 -9.62 -20.84 -2.97
CA MET A 20 -10.00 -19.63 -3.69
C MET A 20 -10.35 -19.85 -5.16
N LYS A 21 -10.56 -21.07 -5.58
CA LYS A 21 -10.82 -21.44 -6.97
C LYS A 21 -12.00 -20.68 -7.58
N ASN A 22 -13.07 -20.48 -6.81
CA ASN A 22 -14.24 -19.75 -7.28
C ASN A 22 -13.96 -18.26 -7.45
N LEU A 23 -13.19 -17.65 -6.53
CA LEU A 23 -12.78 -16.26 -6.66
C LEU A 23 -11.88 -16.06 -7.90
N TYR A 24 -10.91 -16.94 -8.10
CA TYR A 24 -10.03 -16.86 -9.27
C TYR A 24 -10.78 -17.12 -10.58
N GLY A 25 -11.82 -17.96 -10.55
CA GLY A 25 -12.76 -18.15 -11.66
C GLY A 25 -13.49 -16.85 -11.99
N LEU A 26 -14.08 -16.20 -10.98
CA LEU A 26 -14.74 -14.90 -11.13
C LEU A 26 -13.80 -13.85 -11.71
N LEU A 27 -12.59 -13.72 -11.17
CA LEU A 27 -11.60 -12.74 -11.66
C LEU A 27 -11.24 -13.01 -13.12
N LYS A 28 -11.11 -14.27 -13.51
CA LYS A 28 -10.85 -14.67 -14.89
C LYS A 28 -12.00 -14.27 -15.82
N ASP A 29 -13.25 -14.43 -15.40
CA ASP A 29 -14.43 -14.00 -16.15
C ASP A 29 -14.43 -12.48 -16.39
N TYR A 30 -13.84 -11.72 -15.46
CA TYR A 30 -13.64 -10.26 -15.56
C TYR A 30 -12.31 -9.86 -16.19
N GLY A 31 -11.59 -10.78 -16.82
CA GLY A 31 -10.38 -10.48 -17.58
C GLY A 31 -9.09 -10.43 -16.75
N LEU A 32 -9.07 -11.02 -15.55
CA LEU A 32 -7.91 -11.04 -14.67
C LEU A 32 -7.52 -12.46 -14.29
N THR A 33 -6.30 -12.87 -14.64
CA THR A 33 -5.75 -14.18 -14.24
C THR A 33 -4.75 -14.01 -13.12
N VAL A 34 -5.07 -14.58 -11.95
CA VAL A 34 -4.19 -14.52 -10.76
C VAL A 34 -3.01 -15.45 -10.93
N GLN A 35 -1.82 -14.94 -10.66
CA GLN A 35 -0.56 -15.68 -10.73
C GLN A 35 -0.28 -16.45 -9.45
N SER A 36 0.44 -17.57 -9.59
CA SER A 36 0.90 -18.35 -8.46
C SER A 36 2.06 -17.67 -7.75
N GLY A 37 2.16 -17.85 -6.43
CA GLY A 37 3.23 -17.28 -5.61
C GLY A 37 2.94 -15.85 -5.18
N TYR A 38 4.00 -15.14 -4.80
CA TYR A 38 3.98 -13.72 -4.43
C TYR A 38 4.77 -12.91 -5.45
N ILE A 39 4.44 -11.64 -5.56
CA ILE A 39 5.17 -10.74 -6.43
C ILE A 39 6.31 -10.10 -5.65
N ALA A 40 7.48 -10.11 -6.28
CA ALA A 40 8.65 -9.34 -5.89
C ALA A 40 9.00 -8.36 -7.02
N ASP A 41 9.56 -7.21 -6.70
CA ASP A 41 10.06 -6.24 -7.68
C ASP A 41 11.42 -5.74 -7.23
N THR A 42 12.44 -5.94 -8.06
CA THR A 42 13.82 -5.58 -7.71
C THR A 42 14.13 -4.11 -7.96
N GLU A 43 13.30 -3.43 -8.74
CA GLU A 43 13.48 -2.02 -9.08
C GLU A 43 12.60 -1.13 -8.21
N ARG A 44 11.35 -1.52 -7.99
CA ARG A 44 10.35 -0.73 -7.27
C ARG A 44 9.96 -1.37 -5.94
N SER A 45 10.93 -1.40 -5.02
CA SER A 45 10.76 -1.95 -3.68
C SER A 45 11.24 -0.99 -2.59
N TYR A 46 10.66 -1.10 -1.42
CA TYR A 46 11.01 -0.27 -0.28
C TYR A 46 12.22 -0.85 0.46
N GLN A 47 13.28 -0.03 0.61
CA GLN A 47 14.50 -0.35 1.37
C GLN A 47 15.13 -1.72 1.03
N GLY A 48 15.04 -2.16 -0.23
CA GLY A 48 15.63 -3.43 -0.68
C GLY A 48 14.84 -4.68 -0.28
N ASN A 49 13.67 -4.52 0.34
CA ASN A 49 12.74 -5.64 0.54
C ASN A 49 11.85 -5.80 -0.68
N TYR A 50 12.20 -6.72 -1.56
CA TYR A 50 11.54 -6.93 -2.86
C TYR A 50 10.05 -7.28 -2.78
N TYR A 51 9.54 -7.68 -1.61
CA TYR A 51 8.12 -7.95 -1.39
C TYR A 51 7.34 -6.74 -0.85
N TYR A 52 8.04 -5.63 -0.55
CA TYR A 52 7.44 -4.34 -0.19
C TYR A 52 7.43 -3.46 -1.44
N LEU A 53 6.40 -3.65 -2.24
CA LEU A 53 6.29 -3.09 -3.58
C LEU A 53 5.84 -1.62 -3.53
N ILE A 54 6.49 -0.77 -4.30
CA ILE A 54 6.04 0.59 -4.61
C ILE A 54 5.54 0.57 -6.05
N PRO A 55 4.24 0.34 -6.30
CA PRO A 55 3.73 0.12 -7.64
C PRO A 55 3.82 1.36 -8.53
N ASN A 56 3.85 1.13 -9.84
CA ASN A 56 3.53 2.16 -10.80
C ASN A 56 2.02 2.42 -10.75
N LEU A 57 1.62 3.66 -10.49
CA LEU A 57 0.23 4.07 -10.43
C LEU A 57 -0.19 4.75 -11.74
N SER A 58 -1.34 4.33 -12.27
CA SER A 58 -2.01 4.93 -13.42
C SER A 58 -3.48 5.19 -13.06
N VAL A 59 -3.68 5.91 -11.96
CA VAL A 59 -5.01 6.29 -11.49
C VAL A 59 -5.50 7.56 -12.19
N SER A 60 -6.80 7.66 -12.42
CA SER A 60 -7.43 8.81 -13.07
C SER A 60 -8.78 9.14 -12.42
N GLY A 61 -9.30 10.34 -12.69
CA GLY A 61 -10.58 10.79 -12.14
C GLY A 61 -10.60 10.80 -10.62
N ASP A 62 -11.72 10.40 -10.04
CA ASP A 62 -11.95 10.40 -8.59
C ASP A 62 -10.98 9.50 -7.82
N MET A 63 -10.49 8.43 -8.45
CA MET A 63 -9.49 7.55 -7.83
C MET A 63 -8.14 8.21 -7.61
N ALA A 64 -7.81 9.25 -8.39
CA ALA A 64 -6.52 9.95 -8.30
C ALA A 64 -6.51 11.05 -7.23
N SER A 65 -7.66 11.39 -6.65
CA SER A 65 -7.77 12.49 -5.70
C SER A 65 -6.90 12.27 -4.46
N GLY A 66 -5.96 13.16 -4.20
CA GLY A 66 -5.04 13.11 -3.06
C GLY A 66 -4.02 11.96 -3.13
N ILE A 67 -3.77 11.38 -4.30
CA ILE A 67 -2.80 10.31 -4.50
C ILE A 67 -1.57 10.84 -5.23
N SER A 68 -0.41 10.66 -4.62
CA SER A 68 0.89 10.99 -5.22
C SER A 68 1.56 9.74 -5.80
N SER A 69 2.39 9.90 -6.81
CA SER A 69 3.23 8.79 -7.28
C SER A 69 4.18 8.34 -6.16
N ASN A 70 4.31 7.04 -5.95
CA ASN A 70 5.11 6.41 -4.90
C ASN A 70 4.58 6.53 -3.45
N SER A 71 3.35 7.00 -3.26
CA SER A 71 2.71 7.08 -1.93
C SER A 71 1.93 5.82 -1.54
N VAL A 72 1.92 4.81 -2.39
CA VAL A 72 1.21 3.55 -2.15
C VAL A 72 2.20 2.41 -2.04
N MET A 73 2.01 1.55 -1.06
CA MET A 73 2.84 0.35 -0.85
C MET A 73 1.97 -0.90 -0.77
N MET A 74 2.41 -1.94 -1.48
CA MET A 74 1.78 -3.25 -1.50
C MET A 74 2.72 -4.28 -0.88
N ILE A 75 2.29 -4.98 0.16
CA ILE A 75 3.11 -5.96 0.86
C ILE A 75 2.57 -7.36 0.60
N ASN A 76 3.47 -8.31 0.29
CA ASN A 76 3.13 -9.70 0.02
C ASN A 76 1.98 -9.85 -0.98
N SER A 77 2.06 -9.14 -2.09
CA SER A 77 0.99 -9.08 -3.07
C SER A 77 0.93 -10.30 -3.97
N LYS A 78 -0.29 -10.69 -4.34
CA LYS A 78 -0.54 -11.52 -5.51
C LYS A 78 -0.48 -10.65 -6.76
N GLY A 79 0.08 -11.21 -7.82
CA GLY A 79 0.05 -10.58 -9.13
C GLY A 79 -1.07 -11.14 -10.00
N MET A 80 -1.50 -10.33 -10.93
CA MET A 80 -2.46 -10.71 -11.95
C MET A 80 -1.89 -10.38 -13.34
N THR A 81 -2.39 -11.06 -14.34
CA THR A 81 -2.16 -10.73 -15.75
C THR A 81 -3.51 -10.52 -16.43
N GLN A 82 -3.52 -9.64 -17.41
CA GLN A 82 -4.72 -9.42 -18.20
C GLN A 82 -5.03 -10.65 -19.06
N SER A 83 -6.29 -11.01 -19.13
CA SER A 83 -6.83 -12.08 -19.97
C SER A 83 -8.08 -11.59 -20.68
N THR A 84 -8.54 -12.32 -21.70
CA THR A 84 -9.79 -11.99 -22.38
C THR A 84 -10.95 -12.22 -21.42
N PRO A 85 -11.81 -11.21 -21.16
CA PRO A 85 -13.00 -11.39 -20.33
C PRO A 85 -14.02 -12.28 -21.04
N VAL A 86 -14.93 -12.87 -20.25
CA VAL A 86 -15.95 -13.79 -20.77
C VAL A 86 -17.02 -13.09 -21.61
N ARG A 87 -17.16 -11.77 -21.49
CA ARG A 87 -18.13 -10.94 -22.19
C ARG A 87 -17.46 -9.68 -22.75
N ASP A 88 -17.80 -9.33 -23.99
CA ASP A 88 -17.30 -8.12 -24.67
C ASP A 88 -17.77 -6.81 -24.02
N SER A 89 -18.77 -6.88 -23.14
CA SER A 89 -19.25 -5.75 -22.34
C SER A 89 -18.35 -5.37 -21.18
N ILE A 90 -17.31 -6.16 -20.91
CA ILE A 90 -16.36 -5.96 -19.81
C ILE A 90 -15.08 -5.33 -20.36
N SER A 91 -14.69 -4.22 -19.75
CA SER A 91 -13.40 -3.56 -19.94
C SER A 91 -12.61 -3.62 -18.64
N THR A 92 -11.31 -3.94 -18.73
CA THR A 92 -10.44 -4.06 -17.55
C THR A 92 -9.24 -3.15 -17.69
N ASP A 93 -9.10 -2.26 -16.72
CA ASP A 93 -8.00 -1.28 -16.62
C ASP A 93 -7.11 -1.59 -15.42
N ALA A 94 -5.82 -1.76 -15.68
CA ALA A 94 -4.81 -1.95 -14.67
C ALA A 94 -4.32 -0.57 -14.17
N PHE A 95 -4.70 -0.16 -12.99
CA PHE A 95 -4.27 1.12 -12.43
C PHE A 95 -3.04 1.00 -11.52
N MET A 96 -2.61 -0.22 -11.23
CA MET A 96 -1.47 -0.50 -10.37
C MET A 96 -0.67 -1.68 -10.92
N THR A 97 0.62 -1.46 -11.25
CA THR A 97 1.49 -2.50 -11.85
C THR A 97 2.88 -2.49 -11.22
N THR A 98 3.60 -3.61 -11.38
CA THR A 98 5.04 -3.67 -11.11
C THR A 98 5.83 -2.93 -12.19
N SER A 99 7.15 -2.82 -11.97
CA SER A 99 8.09 -2.53 -13.06
C SER A 99 8.21 -3.73 -14.01
N SER A 100 9.01 -3.60 -15.07
CA SER A 100 9.41 -4.72 -15.95
C SER A 100 10.30 -5.74 -15.24
N ASN A 101 10.88 -5.37 -14.10
CA ASN A 101 11.70 -6.21 -13.22
C ASN A 101 10.89 -6.83 -12.08
N GLY A 102 9.59 -7.01 -12.29
CA GLY A 102 8.72 -7.77 -11.43
C GLY A 102 8.92 -9.27 -11.61
N TYR A 103 8.74 -10.03 -10.55
CA TYR A 103 8.84 -11.49 -10.53
C TYR A 103 7.66 -12.11 -9.78
N ALA A 104 7.01 -13.10 -10.40
CA ALA A 104 6.12 -14.00 -9.66
C ALA A 104 6.97 -15.13 -9.07
N VAL A 105 7.07 -15.16 -7.75
CA VAL A 105 7.97 -16.06 -7.01
C VAL A 105 7.16 -17.17 -6.35
N THR A 106 7.48 -18.40 -6.69
CA THR A 106 6.99 -19.62 -6.04
C THR A 106 8.16 -20.40 -5.46
N GLU A 107 7.92 -21.41 -4.65
CA GLU A 107 8.98 -22.28 -4.12
C GLU A 107 9.83 -22.96 -5.20
N LYS A 108 9.29 -23.14 -6.40
CA LYS A 108 9.92 -23.91 -7.49
C LYS A 108 10.36 -23.05 -8.67
N LYS A 109 9.82 -21.85 -8.82
CA LYS A 109 10.01 -21.05 -10.02
C LYS A 109 9.88 -19.55 -9.74
N GLN A 110 10.71 -18.79 -10.42
CA GLN A 110 10.57 -17.33 -10.56
C GLN A 110 10.27 -17.01 -12.02
N THR A 111 9.27 -16.18 -12.26
CA THR A 111 8.91 -15.78 -13.62
C THR A 111 8.92 -14.26 -13.67
N GLN A 112 9.81 -13.70 -14.49
CA GLN A 112 9.92 -12.26 -14.70
C GLN A 112 8.77 -11.77 -15.59
N GLY A 113 8.28 -10.56 -15.31
CA GLY A 113 7.26 -9.87 -16.10
C GLY A 113 6.68 -8.67 -15.37
N THR A 114 5.83 -7.93 -16.07
CA THR A 114 5.02 -6.88 -15.47
C THR A 114 3.71 -7.50 -14.97
N TYR A 115 3.43 -7.31 -13.70
CA TYR A 115 2.24 -7.86 -13.05
C TYR A 115 1.31 -6.76 -12.59
N ILE A 116 0.02 -7.00 -12.75
CA ILE A 116 -1.04 -6.15 -12.24
C ILE A 116 -1.18 -6.42 -10.73
N LEU A 117 -1.12 -5.36 -9.93
CA LEU A 117 -1.30 -5.38 -8.48
C LEU A 117 -2.65 -4.80 -8.06
N GLY A 118 -3.25 -3.96 -8.93
CA GLY A 118 -4.58 -3.42 -8.78
C GLY A 118 -5.22 -3.16 -10.12
N ALA A 119 -6.48 -3.55 -10.27
CA ALA A 119 -7.25 -3.36 -11.50
C ALA A 119 -8.71 -3.04 -11.20
N THR A 120 -9.34 -2.34 -12.13
CA THR A 120 -10.79 -2.12 -12.16
C THR A 120 -11.37 -2.71 -13.44
N SER A 121 -12.34 -3.61 -13.30
CA SER A 121 -13.13 -4.14 -14.42
C SER A 121 -14.51 -3.52 -14.40
N THR A 122 -14.92 -2.90 -15.49
CA THR A 122 -16.23 -2.25 -15.66
C THR A 122 -17.04 -3.04 -16.67
N GLU A 123 -18.26 -3.40 -16.30
CA GLU A 123 -19.21 -4.02 -17.22
C GLU A 123 -20.36 -3.07 -17.51
N SER A 124 -20.61 -2.79 -18.80
CA SER A 124 -21.67 -1.91 -19.26
C SER A 124 -22.77 -2.72 -19.95
N VAL A 125 -23.96 -2.73 -19.36
CA VAL A 125 -25.12 -3.49 -19.89
C VAL A 125 -26.29 -2.57 -20.18
N LYS A 126 -26.89 -2.70 -21.38
CA LYS A 126 -28.10 -1.97 -21.77
C LYS A 126 -29.32 -2.72 -21.23
N VAL A 127 -30.04 -2.13 -20.29
CA VAL A 127 -31.27 -2.68 -19.71
C VAL A 127 -32.46 -1.77 -20.02
N LYS A 128 -33.66 -2.33 -20.07
CA LYS A 128 -34.91 -1.52 -20.15
C LYS A 128 -35.30 -1.10 -18.73
N ASN A 129 -35.56 0.18 -18.53
CA ASN A 129 -36.14 0.65 -17.28
C ASN A 129 -37.64 0.34 -17.21
N SER A 130 -38.29 0.63 -16.08
CA SER A 130 -39.71 0.43 -15.83
C SER A 130 -40.64 1.16 -16.85
N LYS A 131 -40.11 2.16 -17.58
CA LYS A 131 -40.81 2.91 -18.64
C LYS A 131 -40.46 2.39 -20.04
N GLY A 132 -39.82 1.23 -20.18
CA GLY A 132 -39.43 0.63 -21.45
C GLY A 132 -38.26 1.29 -22.18
N LYS A 133 -37.68 2.38 -21.64
CA LYS A 133 -36.52 3.08 -22.22
C LYS A 133 -35.24 2.31 -21.95
N LYS A 134 -34.39 2.12 -22.96
CA LYS A 134 -33.05 1.55 -22.80
C LYS A 134 -32.17 2.51 -22.02
N VAL A 135 -31.58 2.05 -20.92
CA VAL A 135 -30.58 2.74 -20.11
C VAL A 135 -29.36 1.85 -19.99
N THR A 136 -28.18 2.45 -20.04
CA THR A 136 -26.94 1.74 -19.75
C THR A 136 -26.77 1.69 -18.24
N LYS A 137 -26.56 0.49 -17.69
CA LYS A 137 -26.14 0.27 -16.31
C LYS A 137 -24.70 -0.20 -16.33
N GLU A 138 -23.91 0.35 -15.44
CA GLU A 138 -22.54 -0.04 -15.24
C GLU A 138 -22.40 -0.74 -13.89
N SER A 139 -21.62 -1.80 -13.88
CA SER A 139 -21.12 -2.45 -12.67
C SER A 139 -19.61 -2.39 -12.67
N ARG A 140 -19.01 -2.25 -11.51
CA ARG A 140 -17.57 -2.09 -11.36
C ARG A 140 -17.04 -3.10 -10.33
N LEU A 141 -15.94 -3.74 -10.67
CA LEU A 141 -15.20 -4.66 -9.81
C LEU A 141 -13.78 -4.11 -9.67
N THR A 142 -13.42 -3.63 -8.48
CA THR A 142 -12.05 -3.21 -8.18
C THR A 142 -11.35 -4.30 -7.36
N VAL A 143 -10.14 -4.64 -7.76
CA VAL A 143 -9.37 -5.76 -7.19
C VAL A 143 -7.98 -5.27 -6.80
N TYR A 144 -7.54 -5.67 -5.62
CA TYR A 144 -6.20 -5.45 -5.11
C TYR A 144 -5.51 -6.80 -4.81
N GLY A 145 -4.24 -6.90 -5.13
CA GLY A 145 -3.46 -8.12 -4.96
C GLY A 145 -3.04 -8.41 -3.52
N SER A 146 -3.25 -7.49 -2.58
CA SER A 146 -2.89 -7.67 -1.17
C SER A 146 -3.97 -7.13 -0.25
N ASN A 147 -4.26 -7.88 0.81
CA ASN A 147 -5.10 -7.43 1.91
C ASN A 147 -4.36 -6.48 2.88
N MET A 148 -3.04 -6.44 2.81
CA MET A 148 -2.22 -5.55 3.64
C MET A 148 -2.26 -4.09 3.18
N LEU A 149 -2.92 -3.79 2.06
CA LEU A 149 -3.14 -2.43 1.58
C LEU A 149 -3.79 -1.53 2.63
N ILE A 150 -4.75 -2.06 3.39
CA ILE A 150 -5.53 -1.35 4.41
C ILE A 150 -5.26 -1.87 5.82
N ASP A 151 -4.18 -2.63 6.01
CA ASP A 151 -3.81 -3.15 7.31
C ASP A 151 -3.37 -2.02 8.25
N GLU A 152 -3.92 -1.99 9.47
CA GLU A 152 -3.67 -0.93 10.44
C GLU A 152 -2.20 -0.85 10.84
N GLN A 153 -1.50 -1.98 10.94
CA GLN A 153 -0.07 -1.98 11.28
C GLN A 153 0.77 -1.31 10.19
N ILE A 154 0.37 -1.46 8.92
CA ILE A 154 1.07 -0.85 7.80
C ILE A 154 0.74 0.64 7.73
N THR A 155 -0.54 1.00 7.77
CA THR A 155 -0.98 2.40 7.65
C THR A 155 -0.54 3.25 8.83
N SER A 156 -0.41 2.70 10.03
CA SER A 156 0.12 3.41 11.21
C SER A 156 1.65 3.49 11.23
N SER A 157 2.34 2.47 10.72
CA SER A 157 3.82 2.45 10.68
C SER A 157 4.39 3.38 9.60
N PHE A 158 3.63 3.66 8.56
CA PHE A 158 4.02 4.46 7.41
C PHE A 158 3.01 5.60 7.19
N SER A 159 3.10 6.64 8.01
CA SER A 159 2.16 7.77 8.01
C SER A 159 2.10 8.57 6.69
N SER A 160 3.10 8.42 5.83
CA SER A 160 3.15 9.05 4.51
C SER A 160 2.46 8.26 3.39
N LEU A 161 1.96 7.05 3.69
CA LEU A 161 1.28 6.24 2.70
C LEU A 161 -0.18 6.69 2.51
N GLU A 162 -0.58 6.75 1.25
CA GLU A 162 -1.93 7.09 0.80
C GLU A 162 -2.77 5.85 0.46
N ASN A 163 -2.38 4.69 0.99
CA ASN A 163 -3.05 3.41 0.79
C ASN A 163 -4.55 3.47 1.12
N LEU A 164 -4.87 4.03 2.29
CA LEU A 164 -6.26 4.15 2.74
C LEU A 164 -7.04 5.13 1.87
N THR A 165 -6.42 6.23 1.46
CA THR A 165 -7.02 7.20 0.52
C THR A 165 -7.35 6.53 -0.81
N LEU A 166 -6.41 5.78 -1.39
CA LEU A 166 -6.63 5.05 -2.64
C LEU A 166 -7.78 4.03 -2.50
N PHE A 167 -7.81 3.27 -1.41
CA PHE A 167 -8.88 2.32 -1.16
C PHE A 167 -10.24 3.01 -1.03
N THR A 168 -10.31 4.08 -0.24
CA THR A 168 -11.55 4.86 -0.05
C THR A 168 -12.04 5.47 -1.37
N ASN A 169 -11.13 6.05 -2.15
CA ASN A 169 -11.44 6.60 -3.47
C ASN A 169 -11.99 5.51 -4.41
N SER A 170 -11.43 4.31 -4.36
CA SER A 170 -11.91 3.20 -5.20
C SER A 170 -13.32 2.74 -4.82
N VAL A 171 -13.64 2.74 -3.52
CA VAL A 171 -14.99 2.44 -3.02
C VAL A 171 -15.97 3.53 -3.46
N THR A 172 -15.60 4.80 -3.29
CA THR A 172 -16.43 5.93 -3.71
C THR A 172 -16.67 5.93 -5.22
N ALA A 173 -15.66 5.62 -6.02
CA ALA A 173 -15.78 5.49 -7.46
C ALA A 173 -16.71 4.35 -7.91
N CYS A 174 -16.97 3.35 -7.06
CA CYS A 174 -17.94 2.28 -7.29
C CYS A 174 -19.38 2.71 -6.96
N LEU A 175 -19.55 3.77 -6.18
CA LEU A 175 -20.85 4.29 -5.77
C LEU A 175 -21.26 5.40 -6.73
N ASN A 176 -21.98 5.07 -7.82
CA ASN A 176 -22.53 6.07 -8.73
C ASN A 176 -23.42 7.05 -7.95
N ASN A 177 -23.07 8.35 -7.93
CA ASN A 177 -23.78 9.44 -7.23
C ASN A 177 -23.63 9.49 -5.68
N ALA A 178 -22.60 8.94 -5.09
CA ALA A 178 -22.22 9.44 -3.79
C ALA A 178 -21.65 10.86 -3.99
N ASP A 179 -22.43 11.89 -3.69
CA ASP A 179 -21.89 13.22 -3.49
C ASP A 179 -20.72 13.06 -2.51
N ASN A 180 -19.51 13.33 -3.02
CA ASN A 180 -18.30 13.18 -2.23
C ASN A 180 -18.33 14.16 -1.05
N VAL A 181 -18.93 13.76 0.05
CA VAL A 181 -18.59 14.32 1.35
C VAL A 181 -17.26 13.68 1.75
N SER A 182 -16.21 14.02 1.01
CA SER A 182 -14.84 13.72 1.41
C SER A 182 -14.53 14.60 2.61
N ILE A 183 -14.88 14.12 3.78
CA ILE A 183 -14.27 14.61 5.02
C ILE A 183 -12.86 14.06 4.98
N SER A 184 -11.91 14.91 4.59
CA SER A 184 -10.49 14.56 4.68
C SER A 184 -10.24 14.07 6.11
N PRO A 185 -9.71 12.84 6.30
CA PRO A 185 -9.43 12.34 7.63
C PRO A 185 -8.46 13.32 8.29
N LYS A 186 -8.91 13.96 9.37
CA LYS A 186 -8.04 14.80 10.18
C LYS A 186 -7.10 13.84 10.90
N SER A 187 -5.82 13.90 10.57
CA SER A 187 -4.80 13.15 11.32
C SER A 187 -4.96 13.49 12.80
N LEU A 188 -5.25 12.47 13.60
CA LEU A 188 -5.22 12.56 15.05
C LEU A 188 -3.80 12.33 15.58
N GLU A 189 -2.81 12.26 14.68
CA GLU A 189 -1.43 12.16 15.09
C GLU A 189 -1.06 13.37 15.94
N VAL A 190 -0.66 13.09 17.15
CA VAL A 190 -0.02 14.07 18.02
C VAL A 190 1.33 14.41 17.39
N SER A 191 1.43 15.58 16.77
CA SER A 191 2.70 16.05 16.25
C SER A 191 3.63 16.29 17.44
N TYR A 192 4.54 15.37 17.65
CA TYR A 192 5.64 15.59 18.60
C TYR A 192 6.57 16.62 17.97
N ASN A 193 6.86 17.69 18.71
CA ASN A 193 7.93 18.61 18.35
C ASN A 193 9.26 17.87 18.45
N THR A 194 9.67 17.27 17.36
CA THR A 194 11.01 16.65 17.25
C THR A 194 12.01 17.74 16.95
N ILE A 195 13.14 17.72 17.70
CA ILE A 195 14.26 18.63 17.43
C ILE A 195 14.82 18.25 16.05
N ALA A 196 14.74 19.16 15.07
CA ALA A 196 15.15 18.91 13.69
C ALA A 196 16.63 18.47 13.56
N HIS A 197 17.49 18.88 14.52
CA HIS A 197 18.91 18.51 14.56
C HIS A 197 19.30 18.11 15.99
N PRO A 198 18.98 16.87 16.43
CA PRO A 198 19.28 16.45 17.80
C PRO A 198 20.77 16.32 18.08
N GLY A 199 21.62 16.06 17.06
CA GLY A 199 23.04 15.85 17.22
C GLY A 199 23.79 17.05 17.84
N PRO A 200 23.73 18.26 17.28
CA PRO A 200 24.37 19.45 17.86
C PRO A 200 23.85 19.78 19.26
N PHE A 201 22.56 19.62 19.51
CA PHE A 201 21.96 19.87 20.82
C PHE A 201 22.44 18.86 21.86
N SER A 202 22.55 17.59 21.50
CA SER A 202 23.09 16.54 22.37
C SER A 202 24.56 16.79 22.73
N ILE A 203 25.38 17.20 21.78
CA ILE A 203 26.80 17.55 22.03
C ILE A 203 26.90 18.72 23.01
N LEU A 204 26.08 19.75 22.85
CA LEU A 204 26.05 20.90 23.73
C LEU A 204 25.71 20.51 25.18
N VAL A 205 24.61 19.74 25.36
CA VAL A 205 24.15 19.38 26.70
C VAL A 205 25.03 18.36 27.38
N VAL A 206 25.49 17.33 26.65
CA VAL A 206 26.23 16.19 27.23
C VAL A 206 27.72 16.50 27.42
N PHE A 207 28.31 17.32 26.56
CA PHE A 207 29.76 17.57 26.59
C PHE A 207 30.11 19.01 26.98
N VAL A 208 29.53 20.01 26.28
CA VAL A 208 29.96 21.41 26.47
C VAL A 208 29.62 21.93 27.86
N ILE A 209 28.42 21.68 28.35
CA ILE A 209 28.00 22.15 29.68
C ILE A 209 28.79 21.44 30.79
N PRO A 210 28.92 20.11 30.86
CA PRO A 210 29.70 19.45 31.91
C PRO A 210 31.17 19.83 31.88
N VAL A 211 31.81 19.90 30.72
CA VAL A 211 33.21 20.30 30.58
C VAL A 211 33.40 21.75 31.05
N GLY A 212 32.50 22.64 30.68
CA GLY A 212 32.51 24.04 31.14
C GLY A 212 32.45 24.17 32.67
N LEU A 213 31.59 23.37 33.31
CA LEU A 213 31.50 23.33 34.79
C LEU A 213 32.75 22.79 35.43
N ILE A 214 33.38 21.75 34.87
CA ILE A 214 34.64 21.20 35.38
C ILE A 214 35.76 22.25 35.26
N ILE A 215 35.91 22.90 34.12
CA ILE A 215 36.92 23.94 33.91
C ILE A 215 36.67 25.10 34.87
N GLY A 216 35.44 25.57 35.01
CA GLY A 216 35.08 26.63 35.96
C GLY A 216 35.42 26.25 37.42
N GLY A 217 35.08 25.04 37.81
CA GLY A 217 35.45 24.48 39.12
C GLY A 217 36.97 24.44 39.35
N PHE A 218 37.72 24.01 38.33
CA PHE A 218 39.21 23.99 38.39
C PHE A 218 39.81 25.38 38.54
N ILE A 219 39.29 26.37 37.82
CA ILE A 219 39.74 27.76 37.91
C ILE A 219 39.50 28.31 39.31
N VAL A 220 38.29 28.09 39.85
CA VAL A 220 37.96 28.55 41.23
C VAL A 220 38.86 27.86 42.26
N TRP A 221 39.08 26.55 42.12
CA TRP A 221 39.94 25.80 43.03
C TRP A 221 41.39 26.29 42.97
N PHE A 222 41.97 26.52 41.78
CA PHE A 222 43.30 27.06 41.59
C PHE A 222 43.46 28.46 42.18
N ARG A 223 42.48 29.35 42.01
CA ARG A 223 42.48 30.70 42.57
C ARG A 223 42.42 30.67 44.11
N ARG A 224 41.68 29.74 44.70
CA ARG A 224 41.66 29.57 46.17
C ARG A 224 42.98 29.00 46.74
N ARG A 225 43.65 28.18 46.01
CA ARG A 225 44.92 27.57 46.46
C ARG A 225 46.12 28.54 46.38
N ARG A 226 45.98 29.62 45.60
CA ARG A 226 47.06 30.65 45.48
C ARG A 226 46.87 31.86 46.42
N ARG A 227 45.82 31.85 47.21
CA ARG A 227 45.60 32.77 48.33
C ARG A 227 45.99 32.02 49.63
#